data_2392896a0d46fe357d64a5da31f07f7c
#
_entry.id   2392896a0d46fe357d64a5da31f07f7c
#
_cell.length_a   1.000
_cell.length_b   1.000
_cell.length_c   1.000
_cell.angle_alpha   90.00
_cell.angle_beta   90.00
_cell.angle_gamma   90.00
#
_symmetry.space_group_name_H-M   'P 1'
#
loop_
_entity.id
_entity.type
_entity.pdbx_description
1 polymer ?
#
loop_
_entity_poly.entity_id
_entity_poly.type
_entity_poly.pdbx_seq_one_letter_code
_entity_poly.pdbx_strand_id
1 'polypeptide(L)'
;MSTIGSFPFGEPVRLLTHIERRPKEIFVLGVYASAVHARWLGPDGAELAKALAVASEPHIFWRGENAKAIVEQIQVPVRAGRLEPAATMFNGPSGIALDERFIAPIGRTRAHAWLADLVPHSCVNARQQAALNRSYLPRMVEWGLPLPSVPAVPSSLASSQRQDDIAAELLESRAQIVMLLGDEPIRWFASRWYPKCRRLAEFGTDTDTYGRLTEATVAGAHVALLPLAHPRQVARLGTSSARWHHLHQHWMTHRAPTLLAPGSGMAG
;
A
#
# COMPACT_ATOMS: atom_id res chain seq x y z
N MET A 1 -14.61 20.43 4.72
CA MET A 1 -13.52 19.51 4.29
C MET A 1 -13.76 19.21 2.83
N SER A 2 -12.79 19.46 1.94
CA SER A 2 -12.92 19.09 0.53
C SER A 2 -12.91 17.56 0.41
N THR A 3 -13.91 16.99 -0.24
CA THR A 3 -14.02 15.56 -0.50
C THR A 3 -13.00 15.19 -1.58
N ILE A 4 -12.13 14.23 -1.31
CA ILE A 4 -11.14 13.70 -2.29
C ILE A 4 -11.88 13.03 -3.45
N GLY A 5 -13.03 12.39 -3.15
CA GLY A 5 -13.87 11.68 -4.10
C GLY A 5 -14.82 10.74 -3.39
N SER A 6 -15.55 9.94 -4.15
CA SER A 6 -16.49 8.93 -3.63
C SER A 6 -16.38 7.61 -4.37
N PHE A 7 -16.52 6.51 -3.63
CA PHE A 7 -16.67 5.16 -4.18
C PHE A 7 -18.07 4.92 -4.75
N PRO A 8 -18.29 3.82 -5.48
CA PRO A 8 -19.62 3.26 -5.70
C PRO A 8 -20.43 3.22 -4.41
N PHE A 9 -21.73 3.51 -4.51
CA PHE A 9 -22.68 3.61 -3.39
C PHE A 9 -22.44 4.80 -2.45
N GLY A 10 -21.52 5.72 -2.77
CA GLY A 10 -21.42 7.03 -2.10
C GLY A 10 -20.43 7.09 -0.94
N GLU A 11 -19.75 6.01 -0.59
CA GLU A 11 -18.72 6.06 0.46
C GLU A 11 -17.60 7.03 0.10
N PRO A 12 -17.19 7.93 1.02
CA PRO A 12 -16.16 8.92 0.74
C PRO A 12 -14.76 8.28 0.63
N VAL A 13 -13.95 8.81 -0.30
CA VAL A 13 -12.50 8.54 -0.31
C VAL A 13 -11.86 9.31 0.84
N ARG A 14 -11.20 8.60 1.74
CA ARG A 14 -10.58 9.14 2.95
C ARG A 14 -9.08 9.33 2.77
N LEU A 15 -8.56 10.40 3.37
CA LEU A 15 -7.13 10.56 3.58
C LEU A 15 -6.69 9.62 4.71
N LEU A 16 -5.66 8.83 4.47
CA LEU A 16 -5.10 7.90 5.45
C LEU A 16 -3.74 8.41 5.94
N THR A 17 -3.59 8.46 7.24
CA THR A 17 -2.34 8.81 7.91
C THR A 17 -2.00 7.76 8.96
N HIS A 18 -0.75 7.69 9.35
CA HIS A 18 -0.37 6.86 10.50
C HIS A 18 -1.05 7.34 11.77
N ILE A 19 -1.77 6.44 12.46
CA ILE A 19 -2.62 6.81 13.60
C ILE A 19 -1.78 6.98 14.87
N GLU A 20 -0.86 6.05 15.11
CA GLU A 20 -0.08 6.00 16.35
C GLU A 20 1.21 6.84 16.24
N ARG A 21 1.11 8.13 16.50
CA ARG A 21 2.19 9.10 16.33
C ARG A 21 3.20 9.07 17.50
N ARG A 22 3.88 7.93 17.64
CA ARG A 22 4.96 7.70 18.60
C ARG A 22 6.24 7.32 17.87
N PRO A 23 7.42 7.50 18.44
CA PRO A 23 8.67 7.02 17.85
C PRO A 23 8.60 5.55 17.45
N LYS A 24 9.14 5.23 16.28
CA LYS A 24 9.17 3.89 15.68
C LYS A 24 10.58 3.56 15.23
N GLU A 25 10.91 2.28 15.09
CA GLU A 25 12.23 1.85 14.60
C GLU A 25 12.32 1.90 13.07
N ILE A 26 11.18 1.67 12.40
CA ILE A 26 11.11 1.50 10.95
C ILE A 26 10.06 2.44 10.38
N PHE A 27 10.41 3.15 9.32
CA PHE A 27 9.47 3.90 8.48
C PHE A 27 9.23 3.10 7.21
N VAL A 28 8.00 2.66 6.97
CA VAL A 28 7.61 1.89 5.79
C VAL A 28 6.91 2.81 4.81
N LEU A 29 7.43 2.90 3.59
CA LEU A 29 6.84 3.72 2.53
C LEU A 29 6.32 2.83 1.39
N GLY A 30 5.00 2.88 1.18
CA GLY A 30 4.27 2.24 0.09
C GLY A 30 3.94 3.22 -1.04
N VAL A 31 2.98 2.83 -1.88
CA VAL A 31 2.65 3.57 -3.11
C VAL A 31 1.35 4.36 -2.97
N TYR A 32 0.24 3.68 -2.77
CA TYR A 32 -1.06 4.29 -2.52
C TYR A 32 -1.95 3.36 -1.70
N ALA A 33 -2.84 3.96 -0.93
CA ALA A 33 -3.75 3.23 -0.08
C ALA A 33 -4.68 2.33 -0.90
N SER A 34 -4.93 1.13 -0.40
CA SER A 34 -5.84 0.17 -1.01
C SER A 34 -7.30 0.59 -0.79
N ALA A 35 -8.23 -0.27 -1.17
CA ALA A 35 -9.66 -0.10 -0.93
C ALA A 35 -10.24 -1.38 -0.35
N VAL A 36 -11.37 -1.26 0.35
CA VAL A 36 -12.22 -2.38 0.69
C VAL A 36 -12.99 -2.79 -0.55
N HIS A 37 -12.94 -4.07 -0.89
CA HIS A 37 -13.62 -4.65 -2.05
C HIS A 37 -14.80 -5.51 -1.61
N ALA A 38 -15.90 -5.36 -2.34
CA ALA A 38 -17.09 -6.17 -2.19
C ALA A 38 -17.42 -6.96 -3.45
N ARG A 39 -18.00 -8.12 -3.28
CA ARG A 39 -18.74 -8.85 -4.32
C ARG A 39 -20.11 -8.19 -4.43
N TRP A 40 -20.52 -7.77 -5.61
CA TRP A 40 -21.80 -7.16 -5.84
C TRP A 40 -22.74 -8.15 -6.51
N LEU A 41 -23.85 -8.43 -5.85
CA LEU A 41 -24.92 -9.30 -6.31
C LEU A 41 -26.15 -8.45 -6.67
N GLY A 42 -26.68 -8.68 -7.86
CA GLY A 42 -27.93 -8.06 -8.31
C GLY A 42 -29.15 -8.48 -7.51
N PRO A 43 -30.32 -7.87 -7.75
CA PRO A 43 -31.56 -8.20 -7.07
C PRO A 43 -32.03 -9.65 -7.33
N ASP A 44 -31.63 -10.24 -8.45
CA ASP A 44 -31.84 -11.64 -8.82
C ASP A 44 -30.77 -12.60 -8.23
N GLY A 45 -29.80 -12.07 -7.49
CA GLY A 45 -28.68 -12.81 -6.94
C GLY A 45 -27.52 -13.07 -7.92
N ALA A 46 -27.63 -12.63 -9.18
CA ALA A 46 -26.53 -12.76 -10.14
C ALA A 46 -25.32 -11.92 -9.73
N GLU A 47 -24.11 -12.48 -9.93
CA GLU A 47 -22.87 -11.75 -9.64
C GLU A 47 -22.58 -10.70 -10.70
N LEU A 48 -22.68 -9.42 -10.33
CA LEU A 48 -22.41 -8.28 -11.19
C LEU A 48 -20.92 -7.88 -11.17
N ALA A 49 -20.26 -8.06 -10.02
CA ALA A 49 -18.83 -7.83 -9.87
C ALA A 49 -18.24 -8.70 -8.74
N LYS A 50 -17.12 -9.38 -9.02
CA LYS A 50 -16.40 -10.21 -8.03
C LYS A 50 -15.67 -9.36 -6.97
N ALA A 51 -15.17 -8.19 -7.37
CA ALA A 51 -14.39 -7.31 -6.51
C ALA A 51 -14.54 -5.87 -7.01
N LEU A 52 -15.51 -5.16 -6.45
CA LEU A 52 -15.74 -3.75 -6.66
C LEU A 52 -15.14 -2.99 -5.47
N ALA A 53 -14.31 -1.98 -5.71
CA ALA A 53 -13.83 -1.10 -4.65
C ALA A 53 -15.00 -0.24 -4.17
N VAL A 54 -15.32 -0.29 -2.87
CA VAL A 54 -16.55 0.29 -2.31
C VAL A 54 -16.32 1.22 -1.13
N ALA A 55 -15.14 1.17 -0.49
CA ALA A 55 -14.77 2.08 0.59
C ALA A 55 -13.24 2.19 0.71
N SER A 56 -12.73 3.22 1.38
CA SER A 56 -11.33 3.30 1.79
C SER A 56 -11.02 2.20 2.81
N GLU A 57 -9.80 1.67 2.77
CA GLU A 57 -9.30 0.86 3.87
C GLU A 57 -9.29 1.68 5.18
N PRO A 58 -9.44 1.05 6.37
CA PRO A 58 -9.48 1.78 7.64
C PRO A 58 -8.16 2.44 8.03
N HIS A 59 -7.04 1.86 7.64
CA HIS A 59 -5.69 2.33 7.92
C HIS A 59 -4.72 1.83 6.84
N ILE A 60 -3.55 2.46 6.74
CA ILE A 60 -2.51 2.12 5.76
C ILE A 60 -2.06 0.67 5.96
N PHE A 61 -1.90 -0.05 4.86
CA PHE A 61 -1.58 -1.49 4.86
C PHE A 61 -2.56 -2.33 5.70
N TRP A 62 -3.85 -2.05 5.59
CA TRP A 62 -4.90 -2.87 6.19
C TRP A 62 -4.80 -4.34 5.75
N ARG A 63 -5.15 -5.29 6.65
CA ARG A 63 -5.01 -6.74 6.41
C ARG A 63 -6.33 -7.45 6.07
N GLY A 64 -7.41 -6.69 5.87
CA GLY A 64 -8.72 -7.26 5.57
C GLY A 64 -9.59 -7.56 6.79
N GLU A 65 -9.12 -7.26 8.00
CA GLU A 65 -9.92 -7.39 9.22
C GLU A 65 -11.18 -6.53 9.14
N ASN A 66 -12.30 -7.10 9.62
CA ASN A 66 -13.60 -6.43 9.63
C ASN A 66 -14.17 -6.05 8.24
N ALA A 67 -13.64 -6.60 7.12
CA ALA A 67 -14.16 -6.33 5.78
C ALA A 67 -15.68 -6.54 5.70
N LYS A 68 -16.20 -7.59 6.35
CA LYS A 68 -17.64 -7.87 6.40
C LYS A 68 -18.40 -6.70 7.05
N ALA A 69 -18.00 -6.28 8.24
CA ALA A 69 -18.66 -5.19 8.96
C ALA A 69 -18.62 -3.87 8.19
N ILE A 70 -17.51 -3.57 7.48
CA ILE A 70 -17.38 -2.38 6.65
C ILE A 70 -18.36 -2.45 5.47
N VAL A 71 -18.42 -3.59 4.77
CA VAL A 71 -19.28 -3.76 3.61
C VAL A 71 -20.77 -3.72 4.00
N GLU A 72 -21.15 -4.27 5.16
CA GLU A 72 -22.52 -4.27 5.68
C GLU A 72 -23.03 -2.86 6.06
N GLN A 73 -22.13 -1.91 6.31
CA GLN A 73 -22.50 -0.53 6.61
C GLN A 73 -22.83 0.31 5.35
N ILE A 74 -22.46 -0.19 4.17
CA ILE A 74 -22.66 0.53 2.92
C ILE A 74 -24.13 0.47 2.52
N GLN A 75 -24.72 1.65 2.30
CA GLN A 75 -26.11 1.76 1.91
C GLN A 75 -26.29 1.41 0.43
N VAL A 76 -26.93 0.28 0.16
CA VAL A 76 -27.24 -0.18 -1.20
C VAL A 76 -28.75 -0.07 -1.44
N PRO A 77 -29.21 0.65 -2.50
CA PRO A 77 -30.62 0.67 -2.85
C PRO A 77 -31.15 -0.75 -3.10
N VAL A 78 -32.36 -1.08 -2.60
CA VAL A 78 -32.97 -2.42 -2.71
C VAL A 78 -32.95 -2.95 -4.15
N ARG A 79 -33.25 -2.07 -5.13
CA ARG A 79 -33.20 -2.40 -6.57
C ARG A 79 -31.81 -2.70 -7.13
N ALA A 80 -30.75 -2.34 -6.38
CA ALA A 80 -29.36 -2.62 -6.75
C ALA A 80 -28.81 -3.92 -6.15
N GLY A 81 -29.65 -4.68 -5.41
CA GLY A 81 -29.27 -5.94 -4.80
C GLY A 81 -28.50 -5.75 -3.50
N ARG A 82 -27.35 -6.45 -3.34
CA ARG A 82 -26.56 -6.41 -2.10
C ARG A 82 -25.07 -6.54 -2.34
N LEU A 83 -24.29 -6.08 -1.35
CA LEU A 83 -22.86 -6.28 -1.27
C LEU A 83 -22.54 -7.40 -0.27
N GLU A 84 -21.52 -8.17 -0.61
CA GLU A 84 -20.89 -9.13 0.28
C GLU A 84 -19.37 -8.89 0.24
N PRO A 85 -18.60 -9.20 1.28
CA PRO A 85 -17.15 -9.06 1.23
C PRO A 85 -16.57 -9.83 0.03
N ALA A 86 -15.68 -9.21 -0.74
CA ALA A 86 -14.93 -9.95 -1.75
C ALA A 86 -13.99 -10.96 -1.08
N ALA A 87 -13.51 -11.94 -1.85
CA ALA A 87 -12.55 -12.92 -1.36
C ALA A 87 -11.32 -12.24 -0.73
N THR A 88 -10.71 -12.88 0.27
CA THR A 88 -9.59 -12.36 1.07
C THR A 88 -8.42 -11.87 0.23
N MET A 89 -8.18 -12.48 -0.93
CA MET A 89 -7.14 -12.05 -1.88
C MET A 89 -7.36 -10.63 -2.45
N PHE A 90 -8.53 -10.05 -2.28
CA PHE A 90 -8.85 -8.66 -2.69
C PHE A 90 -8.85 -7.70 -1.51
N ASN A 91 -8.94 -8.20 -0.27
CA ASN A 91 -9.01 -7.39 0.94
C ASN A 91 -7.75 -7.60 1.80
N GLY A 92 -6.88 -6.60 1.83
CA GLY A 92 -5.71 -6.55 2.69
C GLY A 92 -4.48 -7.42 2.33
N PRO A 93 -4.31 -7.97 1.11
CA PRO A 93 -3.17 -8.87 0.83
C PRO A 93 -1.81 -8.19 0.99
N SER A 94 -1.71 -6.88 0.74
CA SER A 94 -0.46 -6.12 0.94
C SER A 94 -0.14 -5.93 2.42
N GLY A 95 -1.16 -5.74 3.26
CA GLY A 95 -0.98 -5.63 4.70
C GLY A 95 -0.54 -6.94 5.34
N ILE A 96 -1.15 -8.07 4.94
CA ILE A 96 -0.73 -9.41 5.37
C ILE A 96 0.71 -9.67 4.94
N ALA A 97 1.02 -9.41 3.66
CA ALA A 97 2.37 -9.61 3.15
C ALA A 97 3.40 -8.73 3.87
N LEU A 98 3.08 -7.47 4.19
CA LEU A 98 3.96 -6.58 4.95
C LEU A 98 4.32 -7.20 6.31
N ASP A 99 3.34 -7.71 7.04
CA ASP A 99 3.58 -8.30 8.35
C ASP A 99 4.43 -9.58 8.25
N GLU A 100 4.03 -10.51 7.39
CA GLU A 100 4.62 -11.86 7.32
C GLU A 100 5.97 -11.90 6.59
N ARG A 101 6.15 -11.04 5.59
CA ARG A 101 7.28 -11.15 4.66
C ARG A 101 8.29 -10.02 4.77
N PHE A 102 7.96 -8.92 5.45
CA PHE A 102 8.85 -7.75 5.56
C PHE A 102 9.19 -7.44 7.01
N ILE A 103 8.20 -7.36 7.89
CA ILE A 103 8.41 -6.95 9.29
C ILE A 103 8.80 -8.15 10.16
N ALA A 104 8.07 -9.27 10.09
CA ALA A 104 8.38 -10.45 10.90
C ALA A 104 9.78 -11.03 10.64
N PRO A 105 10.29 -11.12 9.39
CA PRO A 105 11.63 -11.65 9.13
C PRO A 105 12.76 -10.86 9.79
N ILE A 106 12.58 -9.55 10.02
CA ILE A 106 13.55 -8.72 10.75
C ILE A 106 13.34 -8.73 12.28
N GLY A 107 12.50 -9.65 12.79
CA GLY A 107 12.23 -9.80 14.22
C GLY A 107 11.37 -8.67 14.81
N ARG A 108 10.52 -8.03 14.01
CA ARG A 108 9.67 -6.91 14.44
C ARG A 108 8.19 -7.17 14.17
N THR A 109 7.35 -6.28 14.70
CA THR A 109 5.89 -6.24 14.49
C THR A 109 5.47 -4.85 14.02
N ARG A 110 4.22 -4.68 13.63
CA ARG A 110 3.65 -3.37 13.27
C ARG A 110 3.83 -2.30 14.35
N ALA A 111 3.89 -2.69 15.62
CA ALA A 111 4.11 -1.75 16.72
C ALA A 111 5.44 -0.99 16.58
N HIS A 112 6.42 -1.56 15.86
CA HIS A 112 7.74 -0.95 15.61
C HIS A 112 7.80 -0.15 14.31
N ALA A 113 6.69 -0.10 13.54
CA ALA A 113 6.68 0.50 12.22
C ALA A 113 5.76 1.72 12.13
N TRP A 114 6.24 2.81 11.50
CA TRP A 114 5.44 3.90 10.99
C TRP A 114 5.09 3.60 9.54
N LEU A 115 3.82 3.63 9.20
CA LEU A 115 3.32 3.27 7.87
C LEU A 115 2.90 4.53 7.11
N ALA A 116 3.38 4.68 5.88
CA ALA A 116 3.04 5.79 4.99
C ALA A 116 2.92 5.31 3.54
N ASP A 117 2.21 6.08 2.72
CA ASP A 117 2.12 5.91 1.28
C ASP A 117 2.47 7.20 0.54
N LEU A 118 3.01 7.10 -0.67
CA LEU A 118 3.23 8.26 -1.54
C LEU A 118 1.91 9.01 -1.78
N VAL A 119 0.85 8.27 -2.11
CA VAL A 119 -0.52 8.79 -2.26
C VAL A 119 -1.37 8.29 -1.09
N PRO A 120 -1.69 9.14 -0.11
CA PRO A 120 -2.31 8.71 1.14
C PRO A 120 -3.84 8.54 1.02
N HIS A 121 -4.34 8.08 -0.10
CA HIS A 121 -5.74 7.76 -0.35
C HIS A 121 -5.87 6.71 -1.44
N SER A 122 -7.03 6.05 -1.50
CA SER A 122 -7.32 5.07 -2.54
C SER A 122 -7.39 5.72 -3.92
N CYS A 123 -6.86 5.00 -4.92
CA CYS A 123 -6.90 5.39 -6.33
C CYS A 123 -7.50 4.28 -7.18
N VAL A 124 -8.15 4.64 -8.29
CA VAL A 124 -8.64 3.68 -9.28
C VAL A 124 -7.55 3.37 -10.29
N ASN A 125 -7.15 2.11 -10.37
CA ASN A 125 -6.30 1.60 -11.44
C ASN A 125 -7.14 1.13 -12.65
N ALA A 126 -6.49 0.82 -13.77
CA ALA A 126 -7.17 0.44 -15.02
C ALA A 126 -8.14 -0.75 -14.86
N ARG A 127 -7.83 -1.74 -14.00
CA ARG A 127 -8.72 -2.89 -13.76
C ARG A 127 -9.96 -2.50 -12.97
N GLN A 128 -9.79 -1.66 -11.96
CA GLN A 128 -10.90 -1.14 -11.17
C GLN A 128 -11.79 -0.24 -12.02
N GLN A 129 -11.21 0.62 -12.85
CA GLN A 129 -11.97 1.43 -13.82
C GLN A 129 -12.76 0.56 -14.81
N ALA A 130 -12.16 -0.51 -15.33
CA ALA A 130 -12.85 -1.45 -16.21
C ALA A 130 -14.03 -2.15 -15.48
N ALA A 131 -13.89 -2.48 -14.20
CA ALA A 131 -14.98 -3.04 -13.41
C ALA A 131 -16.12 -2.04 -13.20
N LEU A 132 -15.81 -0.78 -12.90
CA LEU A 132 -16.79 0.30 -12.82
C LEU A 132 -17.56 0.47 -14.14
N ASN A 133 -16.84 0.59 -15.24
CA ASN A 133 -17.42 0.79 -16.58
C ASN A 133 -18.34 -0.37 -17.00
N ARG A 134 -17.94 -1.60 -16.66
CA ARG A 134 -18.71 -2.80 -17.05
C ARG A 134 -19.91 -3.07 -16.16
N SER A 135 -19.74 -2.89 -14.86
CA SER A 135 -20.74 -3.37 -13.89
C SER A 135 -21.56 -2.26 -13.27
N TYR A 136 -20.96 -1.13 -12.88
CA TYR A 136 -21.62 -0.10 -12.10
C TYR A 136 -22.25 1.00 -12.95
N LEU A 137 -21.48 1.64 -13.83
CA LEU A 137 -21.94 2.79 -14.60
C LEU A 137 -23.16 2.50 -15.50
N PRO A 138 -23.30 1.34 -16.16
CA PRO A 138 -24.47 1.04 -16.98
C PRO A 138 -25.80 0.98 -16.18
N ARG A 139 -25.72 0.73 -14.88
CA ARG A 139 -26.90 0.56 -13.99
C ARG A 139 -27.20 1.83 -13.18
N MET A 140 -26.31 2.80 -13.27
CA MET A 140 -26.35 3.97 -12.38
C MET A 140 -27.66 4.74 -12.50
N VAL A 141 -28.11 5.06 -13.72
CA VAL A 141 -29.35 5.82 -13.96
C VAL A 141 -30.58 5.01 -13.56
N GLU A 142 -30.68 3.78 -14.06
CA GLU A 142 -31.82 2.91 -13.82
C GLU A 142 -32.01 2.61 -12.32
N TRP A 143 -30.91 2.38 -11.60
CA TRP A 143 -30.96 2.01 -10.19
C TRP A 143 -30.76 3.17 -9.23
N GLY A 144 -30.61 4.42 -9.75
CA GLY A 144 -30.41 5.62 -8.95
C GLY A 144 -29.16 5.57 -8.08
N LEU A 145 -28.09 5.02 -8.63
CA LEU A 145 -26.81 4.92 -7.92
C LEU A 145 -26.04 6.23 -8.02
N PRO A 146 -25.26 6.62 -6.99
CA PRO A 146 -24.45 7.82 -7.04
C PRO A 146 -23.30 7.67 -8.04
N LEU A 147 -22.90 8.78 -8.67
CA LEU A 147 -21.72 8.81 -9.56
C LEU A 147 -20.43 8.65 -8.74
N PRO A 148 -19.63 7.62 -8.96
CA PRO A 148 -18.36 7.47 -8.27
C PRO A 148 -17.33 8.48 -8.82
N SER A 149 -16.49 9.01 -7.93
CA SER A 149 -15.45 9.98 -8.26
C SER A 149 -14.10 9.66 -7.60
N VAL A 150 -13.81 8.36 -7.43
CA VAL A 150 -12.50 7.93 -6.90
C VAL A 150 -11.39 8.42 -7.83
N PRO A 151 -10.36 9.10 -7.33
CA PRO A 151 -9.27 9.61 -8.17
C PRO A 151 -8.56 8.49 -8.93
N ALA A 152 -8.19 8.75 -10.18
CA ALA A 152 -7.27 7.87 -10.91
C ALA A 152 -5.87 7.91 -10.27
N VAL A 153 -5.08 6.86 -10.48
CA VAL A 153 -3.68 6.86 -10.06
C VAL A 153 -2.97 8.03 -10.75
N PRO A 154 -2.39 8.99 -10.02
CA PRO A 154 -1.75 10.15 -10.61
C PRO A 154 -0.47 9.75 -11.37
N SER A 155 -0.14 10.49 -12.42
CA SER A 155 1.12 10.30 -13.18
C SER A 155 2.35 10.66 -12.36
N SER A 156 2.22 11.63 -11.44
CA SER A 156 3.21 11.98 -10.41
C SER A 156 2.69 11.52 -9.06
N LEU A 157 3.31 10.51 -8.47
CA LEU A 157 2.83 9.91 -7.21
C LEU A 157 3.14 10.74 -5.98
N ALA A 158 4.13 11.65 -6.05
CA ALA A 158 4.41 12.60 -4.99
C ALA A 158 4.90 13.93 -5.57
N SER A 159 4.16 14.99 -5.30
CA SER A 159 4.61 16.37 -5.50
C SER A 159 5.75 16.70 -4.52
N SER A 160 6.46 17.82 -4.75
CA SER A 160 7.48 18.30 -3.79
C SER A 160 6.90 18.48 -2.39
N GLN A 161 5.69 19.04 -2.29
CA GLN A 161 4.99 19.18 -1.01
C GLN A 161 4.74 17.81 -0.34
N ARG A 162 4.26 16.80 -1.09
CA ARG A 162 4.05 15.47 -0.52
C ARG A 162 5.36 14.82 -0.08
N GLN A 163 6.45 15.04 -0.80
CA GLN A 163 7.78 14.58 -0.39
C GLN A 163 8.21 15.24 0.92
N ASP A 164 7.94 16.53 1.09
CA ASP A 164 8.22 17.27 2.33
C ASP A 164 7.35 16.75 3.48
N ASP A 165 6.06 16.48 3.24
CA ASP A 165 5.17 15.89 4.24
C ASP A 165 5.65 14.51 4.70
N ILE A 166 6.08 13.64 3.76
CA ILE A 166 6.64 12.32 4.07
C ILE A 166 7.93 12.45 4.87
N ALA A 167 8.79 13.40 4.50
CA ALA A 167 10.02 13.68 5.25
C ALA A 167 9.72 14.15 6.68
N ALA A 168 8.72 15.01 6.86
CA ALA A 168 8.26 15.45 8.18
C ALA A 168 7.72 14.27 9.02
N GLU A 169 6.92 13.37 8.41
CA GLU A 169 6.45 12.13 9.05
C GLU A 169 7.64 11.23 9.46
N LEU A 170 8.66 11.10 8.61
CA LEU A 170 9.89 10.35 8.92
C LEU A 170 10.63 10.96 10.12
N LEU A 171 10.82 12.27 10.16
CA LEU A 171 11.46 12.97 11.28
C LEU A 171 10.66 12.80 12.58
N GLU A 172 9.33 12.90 12.53
CA GLU A 172 8.46 12.68 13.68
C GLU A 172 8.55 11.24 14.18
N SER A 173 8.60 10.27 13.27
CA SER A 173 8.72 8.85 13.60
C SER A 173 10.03 8.51 14.30
N ARG A 174 11.07 9.30 14.15
CA ARG A 174 12.45 9.03 14.62
C ARG A 174 13.01 7.69 14.13
N ALA A 175 12.44 7.14 13.05
CA ALA A 175 12.87 5.85 12.52
C ALA A 175 14.29 5.94 11.94
N GLN A 176 15.09 4.94 12.25
CA GLN A 176 16.45 4.83 11.74
C GLN A 176 16.51 4.04 10.42
N ILE A 177 15.47 3.27 10.10
CA ILE A 177 15.38 2.49 8.87
C ILE A 177 14.19 2.97 8.06
N VAL A 178 14.42 3.23 6.77
CA VAL A 178 13.39 3.57 5.79
C VAL A 178 13.22 2.40 4.82
N MET A 179 12.18 1.61 5.04
CA MET A 179 11.81 0.49 4.17
C MET A 179 11.02 1.00 2.97
N LEU A 180 11.58 0.85 1.76
CA LEU A 180 11.02 1.31 0.50
C LEU A 180 10.44 0.13 -0.28
N LEU A 181 9.12 0.11 -0.50
CA LEU A 181 8.43 -1.04 -1.09
C LEU A 181 8.25 -0.88 -2.61
N GLY A 182 9.25 -1.28 -3.38
CA GLY A 182 9.27 -1.25 -4.84
C GLY A 182 9.89 0.02 -5.43
N ASP A 183 9.80 0.14 -6.76
CA ASP A 183 10.42 1.22 -7.52
C ASP A 183 9.82 2.61 -7.24
N GLU A 184 8.52 2.70 -6.98
CA GLU A 184 7.84 3.98 -6.86
C GLU A 184 8.27 4.80 -5.63
N PRO A 185 8.37 4.22 -4.40
CA PRO A 185 8.95 4.93 -3.25
C PRO A 185 10.39 5.36 -3.46
N ILE A 186 11.18 4.57 -4.19
CA ILE A 186 12.55 4.93 -4.55
C ILE A 186 12.53 6.14 -5.50
N ARG A 187 11.78 6.06 -6.59
CA ARG A 187 11.69 7.10 -7.62
C ARG A 187 11.13 8.41 -7.11
N TRP A 188 10.03 8.37 -6.37
CA TRP A 188 9.25 9.55 -6.01
C TRP A 188 9.59 10.14 -4.64
N PHE A 189 10.36 9.44 -3.81
CA PHE A 189 10.80 9.93 -2.51
C PHE A 189 12.31 9.82 -2.33
N ALA A 190 12.86 8.59 -2.26
CA ALA A 190 14.26 8.40 -1.87
C ALA A 190 15.26 9.07 -2.83
N SER A 191 14.98 9.08 -4.15
CA SER A 191 15.88 9.67 -5.15
C SER A 191 16.11 11.17 -4.98
N ARG A 192 15.30 11.89 -4.22
CA ARG A 192 15.51 13.29 -3.87
C ARG A 192 16.76 13.48 -2.99
N TRP A 193 16.98 12.57 -2.06
CA TRP A 193 18.11 12.62 -1.11
C TRP A 193 19.22 11.60 -1.44
N TYR A 194 18.90 10.57 -2.22
CA TYR A 194 19.85 9.58 -2.70
C TYR A 194 19.72 9.42 -4.23
N PRO A 195 20.20 10.40 -5.02
CA PRO A 195 19.97 10.46 -6.46
C PRO A 195 20.71 9.41 -7.29
N LYS A 196 21.64 8.66 -6.67
CA LYS A 196 22.39 7.56 -7.31
C LYS A 196 21.50 6.40 -7.75
N CYS A 197 20.36 6.22 -7.09
CA CYS A 197 19.43 5.11 -7.37
C CYS A 197 18.01 5.64 -7.53
N ARG A 198 17.33 5.21 -8.61
CA ARG A 198 15.94 5.54 -8.94
C ARG A 198 15.05 4.32 -9.08
N ARG A 199 15.63 3.11 -9.01
CA ARG A 199 14.94 1.83 -9.13
C ARG A 199 15.53 0.82 -8.17
N LEU A 200 14.73 -0.14 -7.77
CA LEU A 200 15.14 -1.24 -6.90
C LEU A 200 16.37 -1.99 -7.46
N ALA A 201 16.40 -2.22 -8.77
CA ALA A 201 17.50 -2.94 -9.42
C ALA A 201 18.87 -2.24 -9.30
N GLU A 202 18.89 -0.93 -9.03
CA GLU A 202 20.13 -0.17 -8.84
C GLU A 202 20.70 -0.34 -7.44
N PHE A 203 19.91 -0.81 -6.48
CA PHE A 203 20.37 -1.21 -5.14
C PHE A 203 20.88 -2.64 -5.08
N GLY A 204 20.46 -3.51 -6.02
CA GLY A 204 20.94 -4.87 -6.10
C GLY A 204 19.97 -5.82 -6.81
N THR A 205 20.54 -6.78 -7.53
CA THR A 205 19.78 -7.73 -8.36
C THR A 205 20.18 -9.20 -8.16
N ASP A 206 20.94 -9.48 -7.14
CA ASP A 206 21.39 -10.82 -6.72
C ASP A 206 21.18 -11.00 -5.21
N THR A 207 21.46 -12.21 -4.72
CA THR A 207 21.27 -12.57 -3.30
C THR A 207 22.18 -11.82 -2.36
N ASP A 208 23.35 -11.38 -2.84
CA ASP A 208 24.32 -10.68 -2.00
C ASP A 208 24.06 -9.18 -1.88
N THR A 209 23.38 -8.59 -2.84
CA THR A 209 23.14 -7.15 -2.87
C THR A 209 21.70 -6.77 -2.52
N TYR A 210 20.71 -7.59 -2.84
CA TYR A 210 19.31 -7.32 -2.56
C TYR A 210 19.03 -7.18 -1.06
N GLY A 211 18.31 -6.11 -0.70
CA GLY A 211 17.87 -5.86 0.68
C GLY A 211 19.01 -5.56 1.65
N ARG A 212 20.12 -4.99 1.17
CA ARG A 212 21.15 -4.38 2.01
C ARG A 212 20.69 -3.00 2.50
N LEU A 213 21.13 -2.64 3.68
CA LEU A 213 21.00 -1.27 4.18
C LEU A 213 21.95 -0.35 3.42
N THR A 214 21.46 0.83 3.08
CA THR A 214 22.24 1.88 2.39
C THR A 214 22.10 3.16 3.16
N GLU A 215 23.21 3.70 3.67
CA GLU A 215 23.22 4.95 4.43
C GLU A 215 22.82 6.13 3.55
N ALA A 216 21.96 6.99 4.09
CA ALA A 216 21.49 8.21 3.45
C ALA A 216 21.17 9.30 4.48
N THR A 217 21.15 10.54 4.04
CA THR A 217 20.65 11.67 4.82
C THR A 217 19.36 12.17 4.19
N VAL A 218 18.25 12.01 4.89
CA VAL A 218 16.91 12.43 4.43
C VAL A 218 16.45 13.60 5.30
N ALA A 219 16.27 14.77 4.68
CA ALA A 219 15.86 16.01 5.37
C ALA A 219 16.68 16.31 6.64
N GLY A 220 17.98 16.01 6.62
CA GLY A 220 18.90 16.22 7.74
C GLY A 220 19.01 15.06 8.73
N ALA A 221 18.17 14.05 8.66
CA ALA A 221 18.29 12.85 9.50
C ALA A 221 19.15 11.78 8.81
N HIS A 222 20.07 11.18 9.56
CA HIS A 222 20.82 10.01 9.13
C HIS A 222 19.93 8.77 9.24
N VAL A 223 19.73 8.05 8.16
CA VAL A 223 18.88 6.87 8.08
C VAL A 223 19.51 5.80 7.19
N ALA A 224 19.13 4.55 7.39
CA ALA A 224 19.45 3.45 6.51
C ALA A 224 18.26 3.13 5.60
N LEU A 225 18.42 3.28 4.29
CA LEU A 225 17.43 2.86 3.29
C LEU A 225 17.45 1.33 3.18
N LEU A 226 16.29 0.71 3.25
CA LEU A 226 16.07 -0.72 3.02
C LEU A 226 15.15 -0.89 1.81
N PRO A 227 15.69 -0.89 0.58
CA PRO A 227 14.90 -1.09 -0.62
C PRO A 227 14.55 -2.56 -0.81
N LEU A 228 13.25 -2.86 -0.90
CA LEU A 228 12.71 -4.21 -1.07
C LEU A 228 11.68 -4.23 -2.21
N ALA A 229 11.46 -5.41 -2.78
CA ALA A 229 10.45 -5.58 -3.82
C ALA A 229 9.04 -5.28 -3.29
N HIS A 230 8.17 -4.75 -4.16
CA HIS A 230 6.80 -4.47 -3.79
C HIS A 230 6.05 -5.76 -3.38
N PRO A 231 5.12 -5.76 -2.41
CA PRO A 231 4.38 -6.94 -1.96
C PRO A 231 3.76 -7.79 -3.09
N ARG A 232 3.26 -7.15 -4.15
CA ARG A 232 2.74 -7.86 -5.33
C ARG A 232 3.81 -8.64 -6.09
N GLN A 233 5.03 -8.14 -6.17
CA GLN A 233 6.16 -8.84 -6.82
C GLN A 233 6.60 -10.02 -5.97
N VAL A 234 6.64 -9.84 -4.66
CA VAL A 234 6.92 -10.91 -3.68
C VAL A 234 5.87 -12.02 -3.75
N ALA A 235 4.60 -11.67 -3.97
CA ALA A 235 3.50 -12.62 -4.12
C ALA A 235 3.35 -13.21 -5.54
N ARG A 236 4.27 -12.95 -6.46
CA ARG A 236 4.23 -13.40 -7.88
C ARG A 236 3.02 -12.88 -8.68
N LEU A 237 2.54 -11.69 -8.38
CA LEU A 237 1.41 -11.07 -9.07
C LEU A 237 1.87 -10.16 -10.24
N GLY A 238 2.68 -10.69 -11.18
CA GLY A 238 3.14 -9.93 -12.34
C GLY A 238 4.28 -10.60 -13.11
N THR A 239 4.55 -10.15 -14.34
CA THR A 239 5.51 -10.78 -15.26
C THR A 239 6.96 -10.73 -14.81
N SER A 240 7.39 -9.69 -14.09
CA SER A 240 8.74 -9.55 -13.53
C SER A 240 8.91 -10.16 -12.13
N SER A 241 7.86 -10.78 -11.60
CA SER A 241 7.78 -11.15 -10.18
C SER A 241 8.64 -12.35 -9.78
N ALA A 242 8.95 -13.26 -10.70
CA ALA A 242 9.67 -14.50 -10.36
C ALA A 242 11.05 -14.22 -9.72
N ARG A 243 11.84 -13.31 -10.33
CA ARG A 243 13.15 -12.91 -9.82
C ARG A 243 13.04 -12.26 -8.44
N TRP A 244 12.16 -11.25 -8.31
CA TRP A 244 12.00 -10.52 -7.06
C TRP A 244 11.45 -11.41 -5.94
N HIS A 245 10.55 -12.32 -6.27
CA HIS A 245 10.09 -13.35 -5.33
C HIS A 245 11.24 -14.19 -4.80
N HIS A 246 12.09 -14.74 -5.70
CA HIS A 246 13.23 -15.56 -5.32
C HIS A 246 14.23 -14.80 -4.43
N LEU A 247 14.63 -13.59 -4.85
CA LEU A 247 15.55 -12.74 -4.08
C LEU A 247 14.97 -12.40 -2.70
N HIS A 248 13.67 -12.10 -2.63
CA HIS A 248 13.02 -11.78 -1.36
C HIS A 248 12.92 -13.01 -0.43
N GLN A 249 12.63 -14.20 -0.97
CA GLN A 249 12.65 -15.42 -0.16
C GLN A 249 14.05 -15.68 0.44
N HIS A 250 15.09 -15.50 -0.37
CA HIS A 250 16.48 -15.62 0.12
C HIS A 250 16.78 -14.58 1.20
N TRP A 251 16.37 -13.32 0.98
CA TRP A 251 16.54 -12.23 1.95
C TRP A 251 15.85 -12.56 3.29
N MET A 252 14.60 -13.01 3.26
CA MET A 252 13.83 -13.38 4.46
C MET A 252 14.53 -14.44 5.30
N THR A 253 15.18 -15.42 4.66
CA THR A 253 15.80 -16.57 5.34
C THR A 253 17.20 -16.26 5.85
N HIS A 254 18.00 -15.48 5.10
CA HIS A 254 19.44 -15.39 5.34
C HIS A 254 19.89 -14.01 5.83
N ARG A 255 19.27 -12.93 5.40
CA ARG A 255 19.71 -11.56 5.74
C ARG A 255 18.81 -10.87 6.77
N ALA A 256 17.51 -10.96 6.58
CA ALA A 256 16.56 -10.28 7.45
C ALA A 256 16.73 -10.62 8.95
N PRO A 257 16.97 -11.88 9.36
CA PRO A 257 17.11 -12.23 10.78
C PRO A 257 18.30 -11.54 11.48
N THR A 258 19.32 -11.15 10.74
CA THR A 258 20.52 -10.50 11.29
C THR A 258 20.54 -8.99 11.10
N LEU A 259 19.56 -8.43 10.37
CA LEU A 259 19.55 -7.03 9.97
C LEU A 259 19.55 -6.07 11.17
N LEU A 260 18.83 -6.43 12.23
CA LEU A 260 18.66 -5.65 13.47
C LEU A 260 19.17 -6.39 14.71
N ALA A 261 20.03 -7.41 14.53
CA ALA A 261 20.62 -8.11 15.65
C ALA A 261 21.56 -7.18 16.45
N PRO A 262 21.56 -7.26 17.80
CA PRO A 262 22.52 -6.54 18.62
C PRO A 262 23.95 -6.93 18.20
N GLY A 263 24.71 -5.99 17.67
CA GLY A 263 26.09 -6.25 17.21
C GLY A 263 26.29 -6.15 15.69
N SER A 264 25.25 -6.02 14.88
CA SER A 264 25.38 -5.58 13.47
C SER A 264 25.64 -4.06 13.46
N GLY A 265 26.80 -3.65 14.02
CA GLY A 265 27.17 -2.26 14.18
C GLY A 265 27.04 -1.51 12.87
N MET A 266 26.42 -0.36 12.88
CA MET A 266 26.76 0.73 11.98
C MET A 266 28.22 1.09 12.31
N ALA A 267 29.16 0.37 11.68
CA ALA A 267 30.56 0.72 11.71
C ALA A 267 30.68 2.04 10.96
N GLY A 268 31.13 3.06 11.67
CA GLY A 268 31.23 4.45 11.27
C GLY A 268 32.07 4.72 10.02
#